data_91e6fed29d54b253ae291da6cde0e33d
#
_entry.id   91e6fed29d54b253ae291da6cde0e33d
#
_cell.length_a   1.000
_cell.length_b   1.000
_cell.length_c   1.000
_cell.angle_alpha   90.00
_cell.angle_beta   90.00
_cell.angle_gamma   90.00
#
_symmetry.space_group_name_H-M   'P 1'
#
loop_
_entity.id
_entity.type
_entity.pdbx_description
1 polymer ?
#
loop_
_entity_poly.entity_id
_entity_poly.type
_entity_poly.pdbx_seq_one_letter_code
_entity_poly.pdbx_strand_id
1 'polypeptide(L)'
;MMDSIKDILRKTLGKLTGAELKKFNHHLKDMDKIPSGKLEKGDSDDTVDLIVQAYTLKCSDRVVLTILRKMNQNQLAMDMEKELEEYGGDHTRKQSVSGDLQKVDQEEEEGCQRKKESDAFCSLHRQEVKLFCQDDGEMICFNCRTSEIHKNHTFRPISAQVLAFKEELKIKMEPLRKQMELCKEAKVTCEKTAQYVKRQAQLTERQIKAEFEELHKFLRDEEAARIAELRDEGTWKSEMMKEEIEKMSREMSSLSDTIRAIEEKMGADDITFLQNYKSTVKRVQDTPQDPERVSGALINVAKHLGNLKFRVWEKMQKIVQYTPVTLDPNTAHPMLILSEDLTSLREGGSQQLPDNPERFDENGSVLGSEGFNSGTHCWDVEVGENTWWSVGVMTESAQRKGDYYSKSGMWIVFYNDSTYGARSTPQPSTSLRVKQKLQRIRVQLDWDGGELSFSGPDNTRLHTVTHTFTERVFPYFNGCMISPLRISPVKASVTVD
;
A
#
# COMPACT_ATOMS: atom_id res chain seq x y z
N MET A 1 2.50 -38.16 -11.66
CA MET A 1 2.84 -37.15 -10.63
C MET A 1 1.75 -36.06 -10.42
N MET A 2 1.01 -35.67 -11.44
CA MET A 2 -0.08 -34.68 -11.28
C MET A 2 -1.32 -35.23 -10.55
N ASP A 3 -1.63 -36.51 -10.73
CA ASP A 3 -2.83 -37.13 -10.13
C ASP A 3 -2.71 -37.37 -8.61
N SER A 4 -1.49 -37.54 -8.10
CA SER A 4 -1.27 -37.92 -6.71
C SER A 4 -1.45 -36.80 -5.68
N ILE A 5 -1.07 -35.55 -5.94
CA ILE A 5 -1.33 -34.44 -5.02
C ILE A 5 -2.84 -34.15 -4.95
N LYS A 6 -3.51 -34.21 -6.08
CA LYS A 6 -4.96 -34.05 -6.16
C LYS A 6 -5.70 -35.14 -5.39
N ASP A 7 -5.20 -36.39 -5.43
CA ASP A 7 -5.76 -37.50 -4.67
C ASP A 7 -5.55 -37.35 -3.15
N ILE A 8 -4.38 -36.87 -2.72
CA ILE A 8 -4.14 -36.54 -1.29
C ILE A 8 -5.11 -35.44 -0.81
N LEU A 9 -5.32 -34.39 -1.62
CA LEU A 9 -6.26 -33.32 -1.30
C LEU A 9 -7.70 -33.86 -1.20
N ARG A 10 -8.17 -34.71 -2.14
CA ARG A 10 -9.49 -35.35 -2.12
C ARG A 10 -9.67 -36.22 -0.88
N LYS A 11 -8.69 -37.08 -0.59
CA LYS A 11 -8.70 -37.95 0.59
C LYS A 11 -8.76 -37.12 1.88
N THR A 12 -8.05 -36.01 1.94
CA THR A 12 -8.01 -35.13 3.13
C THR A 12 -9.31 -34.39 3.31
N LEU A 13 -9.84 -33.74 2.29
CA LEU A 13 -11.11 -33.02 2.37
C LEU A 13 -12.33 -33.95 2.50
N GLY A 14 -12.25 -35.17 1.98
CA GLY A 14 -13.27 -36.20 2.14
C GLY A 14 -13.41 -36.72 3.58
N LYS A 15 -12.43 -36.50 4.47
CA LYS A 15 -12.50 -36.80 5.91
C LYS A 15 -13.28 -35.74 6.72
N LEU A 16 -13.54 -34.55 6.14
CA LEU A 16 -14.34 -33.51 6.78
C LEU A 16 -15.82 -33.85 6.78
N THR A 17 -16.49 -33.61 7.88
CA THR A 17 -17.97 -33.68 7.94
C THR A 17 -18.58 -32.57 7.09
N GLY A 18 -19.85 -32.72 6.67
CA GLY A 18 -20.52 -31.70 5.85
C GLY A 18 -20.60 -30.32 6.51
N ALA A 19 -20.60 -30.23 7.86
CA ALA A 19 -20.53 -28.96 8.58
C ALA A 19 -19.11 -28.35 8.56
N GLU A 20 -18.10 -29.18 8.65
CA GLU A 20 -16.69 -28.76 8.58
C GLU A 20 -16.30 -28.35 7.17
N LEU A 21 -16.77 -29.05 6.14
CA LEU A 21 -16.54 -28.67 4.74
C LEU A 21 -17.19 -27.30 4.42
N LYS A 22 -18.38 -27.03 4.99
CA LYS A 22 -18.98 -25.68 4.87
C LYS A 22 -18.14 -24.59 5.53
N LYS A 23 -17.55 -24.85 6.69
CA LYS A 23 -16.61 -23.92 7.36
C LYS A 23 -15.34 -23.76 6.54
N PHE A 24 -14.81 -24.84 5.98
CA PHE A 24 -13.66 -24.83 5.08
C PHE A 24 -13.92 -23.94 3.86
N ASN A 25 -15.06 -24.13 3.19
CA ASN A 25 -15.47 -23.34 2.04
C ASN A 25 -15.69 -21.86 2.41
N HIS A 26 -16.12 -21.55 3.64
CA HIS A 26 -16.23 -20.18 4.12
C HIS A 26 -14.85 -19.51 4.23
N HIS A 27 -13.86 -20.16 4.85
CA HIS A 27 -12.50 -19.65 4.90
C HIS A 27 -11.83 -19.58 3.53
N LEU A 28 -12.20 -20.44 2.61
CA LEU A 28 -11.69 -20.41 1.23
C LEU A 28 -12.24 -19.20 0.46
N LYS A 29 -13.49 -18.77 0.73
CA LYS A 29 -14.08 -17.52 0.19
C LYS A 29 -13.30 -16.27 0.62
N ASP A 30 -12.81 -16.23 1.87
CA ASP A 30 -12.05 -15.10 2.41
C ASP A 30 -10.67 -14.90 1.73
N MET A 31 -10.28 -15.83 0.84
CA MET A 31 -9.00 -15.77 0.12
C MET A 31 -9.08 -15.14 -1.29
N ASP A 32 -10.23 -14.55 -1.66
CA ASP A 32 -10.51 -13.70 -2.85
C ASP A 32 -10.20 -14.30 -4.25
N LYS A 33 -9.85 -15.57 -4.37
CA LYS A 33 -9.48 -16.17 -5.67
C LYS A 33 -10.55 -17.07 -6.29
N ILE A 34 -11.60 -17.43 -5.54
CA ILE A 34 -12.65 -18.34 -6.01
C ILE A 34 -14.02 -17.65 -5.91
N PRO A 35 -14.81 -17.59 -7.01
CA PRO A 35 -16.14 -16.97 -7.01
C PRO A 35 -17.09 -17.66 -6.03
N SER A 36 -17.71 -16.90 -5.14
CA SER A 36 -18.57 -17.37 -4.03
C SER A 36 -19.70 -18.32 -4.45
N GLY A 37 -20.28 -18.13 -5.64
CA GLY A 37 -21.42 -18.93 -6.13
C GLY A 37 -21.10 -20.39 -6.50
N LYS A 38 -19.81 -20.73 -6.70
CA LYS A 38 -19.39 -22.10 -7.02
C LYS A 38 -19.11 -22.96 -5.77
N LEU A 39 -18.84 -22.34 -4.62
CA LEU A 39 -18.52 -23.03 -3.37
C LEU A 39 -19.73 -23.42 -2.53
N GLU A 40 -20.93 -22.92 -2.84
CA GLU A 40 -22.14 -23.14 -2.04
C GLU A 40 -22.83 -24.49 -2.30
N LYS A 41 -22.57 -25.12 -3.43
CA LYS A 41 -23.24 -26.36 -3.86
C LYS A 41 -22.27 -27.52 -4.13
N GLY A 42 -20.95 -27.30 -3.98
CA GLY A 42 -19.93 -28.29 -4.29
C GLY A 42 -19.67 -29.25 -3.11
N ASP A 43 -19.37 -30.50 -3.44
CA ASP A 43 -18.83 -31.50 -2.51
C ASP A 43 -17.30 -31.32 -2.30
N SER A 44 -16.66 -32.30 -1.61
CA SER A 44 -15.21 -32.28 -1.39
C SER A 44 -14.39 -32.31 -2.68
N ASP A 45 -14.88 -33.03 -3.68
CA ASP A 45 -14.20 -33.22 -4.95
C ASP A 45 -14.28 -31.95 -5.81
N ASP A 46 -15.47 -31.33 -5.88
CA ASP A 46 -15.68 -30.04 -6.52
C ASP A 46 -14.81 -28.95 -5.88
N THR A 47 -14.70 -28.97 -4.54
CA THR A 47 -13.86 -28.02 -3.79
C THR A 47 -12.39 -28.17 -4.14
N VAL A 48 -11.86 -29.41 -4.24
CA VAL A 48 -10.47 -29.68 -4.66
C VAL A 48 -10.22 -29.17 -6.08
N ASP A 49 -11.14 -29.42 -7.00
CA ASP A 49 -11.01 -28.99 -8.39
C ASP A 49 -10.97 -27.47 -8.51
N LEU A 50 -11.78 -26.76 -7.74
CA LEU A 50 -11.76 -25.30 -7.66
C LEU A 50 -10.45 -24.75 -7.07
N ILE A 51 -9.92 -25.39 -6.00
CA ILE A 51 -8.64 -25.00 -5.38
C ILE A 51 -7.49 -25.19 -6.39
N VAL A 52 -7.43 -26.33 -7.05
CA VAL A 52 -6.37 -26.62 -8.03
C VAL A 52 -6.43 -25.69 -9.24
N GLN A 53 -7.65 -25.32 -9.67
CA GLN A 53 -7.83 -24.35 -10.75
C GLN A 53 -7.41 -22.92 -10.36
N ALA A 54 -7.68 -22.51 -9.11
CA ALA A 54 -7.43 -21.14 -8.65
C ALA A 54 -5.97 -20.91 -8.19
N TYR A 55 -5.29 -21.92 -7.63
CA TYR A 55 -4.00 -21.77 -6.94
C TYR A 55 -2.82 -22.51 -7.57
N THR A 56 -3.00 -23.24 -8.64
CA THR A 56 -2.03 -24.17 -9.21
C THR A 56 -1.64 -25.32 -8.25
N LEU A 57 -1.25 -26.47 -8.77
CA LEU A 57 -0.92 -27.67 -7.96
C LEU A 57 0.20 -27.46 -6.93
N LYS A 58 1.17 -26.58 -7.22
CA LYS A 58 2.29 -26.27 -6.32
C LYS A 58 1.93 -25.41 -5.09
N CYS A 59 0.75 -24.81 -5.07
CA CYS A 59 0.28 -23.95 -3.97
C CYS A 59 -1.00 -24.46 -3.30
N SER A 60 -1.67 -25.44 -3.90
CA SER A 60 -2.94 -25.99 -3.41
C SER A 60 -2.81 -26.69 -2.06
N ASP A 61 -1.72 -27.41 -1.85
CA ASP A 61 -1.38 -28.06 -0.58
C ASP A 61 -1.25 -27.06 0.57
N ARG A 62 -0.56 -25.95 0.34
CA ARG A 62 -0.37 -24.88 1.36
C ARG A 62 -1.67 -24.18 1.71
N VAL A 63 -2.54 -23.95 0.73
CA VAL A 63 -3.84 -23.33 0.96
C VAL A 63 -4.70 -24.23 1.84
N VAL A 64 -4.79 -25.53 1.53
CA VAL A 64 -5.56 -26.49 2.31
C VAL A 64 -5.02 -26.62 3.73
N LEU A 65 -3.70 -26.77 3.91
CA LEU A 65 -3.05 -26.83 5.22
C LEU A 65 -3.31 -25.58 6.08
N THR A 66 -3.26 -24.39 5.45
CA THR A 66 -3.52 -23.13 6.14
C THR A 66 -4.96 -23.05 6.65
N ILE A 67 -5.95 -23.48 5.85
CA ILE A 67 -7.34 -23.45 6.24
C ILE A 67 -7.63 -24.50 7.33
N LEU A 68 -7.12 -25.73 7.20
CA LEU A 68 -7.27 -26.78 8.20
C LEU A 68 -6.73 -26.32 9.57
N ARG A 69 -5.58 -25.65 9.61
CA ARG A 69 -5.03 -25.09 10.85
C ARG A 69 -5.89 -23.96 11.42
N LYS A 70 -6.43 -23.08 10.58
CA LYS A 70 -7.40 -22.03 10.99
C LYS A 70 -8.68 -22.62 11.59
N MET A 71 -9.08 -23.79 11.13
CA MET A 71 -10.26 -24.51 11.64
C MET A 71 -9.95 -25.38 12.89
N ASN A 72 -8.73 -25.33 13.44
CA ASN A 72 -8.24 -26.20 14.50
C ASN A 72 -8.24 -27.71 14.15
N GLN A 73 -8.26 -28.06 12.87
CA GLN A 73 -8.13 -29.43 12.37
C GLN A 73 -6.64 -29.84 12.26
N ASN A 74 -5.91 -29.67 13.37
CA ASN A 74 -4.45 -29.83 13.39
C ASN A 74 -4.00 -31.27 13.10
N GLN A 75 -4.76 -32.29 13.56
CA GLN A 75 -4.42 -33.69 13.30
C GLN A 75 -4.57 -34.00 11.81
N LEU A 76 -5.63 -33.53 11.16
CA LEU A 76 -5.87 -33.74 9.73
C LEU A 76 -4.82 -33.00 8.87
N ALA A 77 -4.36 -31.84 9.32
CA ALA A 77 -3.26 -31.11 8.68
C ALA A 77 -1.93 -31.88 8.78
N MET A 78 -1.60 -32.45 9.95
CA MET A 78 -0.40 -33.26 10.16
C MET A 78 -0.43 -34.55 9.34
N ASP A 79 -1.57 -35.24 9.29
CA ASP A 79 -1.72 -36.43 8.46
C ASP A 79 -1.53 -36.15 6.98
N MET A 80 -2.02 -35.03 6.50
CA MET A 80 -1.83 -34.57 5.12
C MET A 80 -0.36 -34.19 4.85
N GLU A 81 0.32 -33.52 5.77
CA GLU A 81 1.73 -33.19 5.64
C GLU A 81 2.58 -34.47 5.52
N LYS A 82 2.30 -35.47 6.34
CA LYS A 82 3.00 -36.76 6.30
C LYS A 82 2.78 -37.50 4.97
N GLU A 83 1.55 -37.53 4.44
CA GLU A 83 1.24 -38.13 3.14
C GLU A 83 1.94 -37.37 1.99
N LEU A 84 2.09 -36.04 2.10
CA LEU A 84 2.82 -35.22 1.13
C LEU A 84 4.36 -35.46 1.20
N GLU A 85 4.91 -35.68 2.41
CA GLU A 85 6.33 -36.02 2.61
C GLU A 85 6.66 -37.42 2.07
N GLU A 86 5.82 -38.41 2.32
CA GLU A 86 5.99 -39.79 1.77
C GLU A 86 5.92 -39.80 0.25
N TYR A 87 5.19 -38.86 -0.38
CA TYR A 87 5.07 -38.72 -1.83
C TYR A 87 6.17 -37.86 -2.46
N GLY A 88 6.80 -36.98 -1.68
CA GLY A 88 7.82 -36.01 -2.09
C GLY A 88 9.25 -36.51 -2.00
N GLY A 89 9.50 -37.81 -2.01
CA GLY A 89 10.83 -38.42 -1.98
C GLY A 89 11.65 -38.20 -3.24
N ASP A 90 11.81 -36.95 -3.64
CA ASP A 90 12.98 -36.42 -4.37
C ASP A 90 12.94 -34.87 -4.40
N HIS A 91 14.04 -34.28 -3.87
CA HIS A 91 14.44 -32.87 -3.91
C HIS A 91 13.66 -31.81 -3.09
N THR A 92 14.40 -31.34 -2.09
CA THR A 92 14.26 -30.07 -1.35
C THR A 92 13.25 -30.01 -0.22
N ARG A 93 13.62 -30.51 0.95
CA ARG A 93 13.35 -29.85 2.23
C ARG A 93 14.06 -30.51 3.41
N LYS A 94 15.24 -30.07 3.75
CA LYS A 94 15.74 -30.16 5.14
C LYS A 94 15.99 -28.76 5.62
N GLN A 95 15.13 -28.28 6.49
CA GLN A 95 15.50 -27.39 7.58
C GLN A 95 14.29 -27.09 8.46
N SER A 96 14.20 -27.80 9.50
CA SER A 96 14.13 -27.38 10.91
C SER A 96 13.67 -28.58 11.71
N VAL A 97 14.53 -29.12 12.49
CA VAL A 97 14.37 -29.48 13.89
C VAL A 97 15.66 -30.17 14.31
N SER A 98 16.39 -29.56 15.21
CA SER A 98 17.44 -30.17 15.99
C SER A 98 16.82 -31.21 16.93
N GLY A 99 17.32 -32.42 16.86
CA GLY A 99 16.97 -33.48 17.79
C GLY A 99 16.83 -34.83 17.09
N ASP A 100 17.80 -35.73 17.33
CA ASP A 100 17.93 -37.12 16.89
C ASP A 100 18.77 -37.40 15.65
N LEU A 101 20.03 -37.03 15.73
CA LEU A 101 21.12 -37.56 14.95
C LEU A 101 21.81 -38.70 15.73
N GLN A 102 21.16 -39.82 15.98
CA GLN A 102 21.84 -41.02 16.54
C GLN A 102 21.23 -42.38 16.17
N LYS A 103 20.29 -42.48 15.23
CA LYS A 103 19.72 -43.80 14.84
C LYS A 103 19.75 -44.16 13.35
N VAL A 104 20.31 -43.30 12.47
CA VAL A 104 20.36 -43.60 11.02
C VAL A 104 21.71 -44.21 10.57
N ASP A 105 22.75 -44.10 11.40
CA ASP A 105 24.10 -44.59 11.02
C ASP A 105 24.33 -46.13 11.16
N GLN A 106 23.36 -46.87 11.71
CA GLN A 106 23.55 -48.32 11.86
C GLN A 106 22.98 -49.18 10.74
N GLU A 107 22.02 -48.72 9.96
CA GLU A 107 21.47 -49.53 8.84
C GLU A 107 22.15 -49.28 7.50
N GLU A 108 22.82 -48.13 7.29
CA GLU A 108 23.66 -47.90 6.09
C GLU A 108 25.05 -48.52 6.19
N GLU A 109 25.55 -48.79 7.41
CA GLU A 109 26.85 -49.46 7.56
C GLU A 109 26.80 -50.97 7.22
N GLU A 110 25.71 -51.69 7.47
CA GLU A 110 25.60 -53.11 7.13
C GLU A 110 25.37 -53.38 5.63
N GLY A 111 24.71 -52.49 4.90
CA GLY A 111 24.54 -52.56 3.45
C GLY A 111 25.82 -52.22 2.67
N CYS A 112 26.68 -51.36 3.23
CA CYS A 112 27.95 -50.96 2.65
C CYS A 112 29.08 -51.95 2.87
N GLN A 113 29.04 -52.77 3.94
CA GLN A 113 30.06 -53.76 4.22
C GLN A 113 29.99 -54.96 3.28
N ARG A 114 28.82 -55.41 2.83
CA ARG A 114 28.69 -56.53 1.87
C ARG A 114 29.10 -56.20 0.41
N LYS A 115 29.05 -54.94 0.00
CA LYS A 115 29.60 -54.51 -1.31
C LYS A 115 31.10 -54.25 -1.28
N LYS A 116 31.71 -53.95 -0.11
CA LYS A 116 33.13 -53.64 0.03
C LYS A 116 34.06 -54.86 -0.16
N GLU A 117 33.58 -56.09 0.07
CA GLU A 117 34.42 -57.28 -0.09
C GLU A 117 34.58 -57.73 -1.54
N SER A 118 33.61 -57.51 -2.43
CA SER A 118 33.73 -57.89 -3.85
C SER A 118 34.58 -56.92 -4.67
N ASP A 119 34.60 -55.62 -4.30
CA ASP A 119 35.30 -54.56 -5.04
C ASP A 119 36.78 -54.40 -4.60
N ALA A 120 37.18 -55.10 -3.53
CA ALA A 120 38.55 -55.10 -3.05
C ALA A 120 39.46 -56.01 -3.83
N PHE A 121 38.92 -56.85 -4.74
CA PHE A 121 39.67 -57.83 -5.51
C PHE A 121 39.51 -57.61 -7.03
N CYS A 122 40.59 -57.70 -7.74
CA CYS A 122 40.63 -57.61 -9.20
C CYS A 122 39.80 -58.75 -9.86
N SER A 123 38.86 -58.34 -10.73
CA SER A 123 37.99 -59.29 -11.47
C SER A 123 38.76 -60.29 -12.34
N LEU A 124 39.89 -59.86 -12.85
CA LEU A 124 40.76 -60.70 -13.75
C LEU A 124 41.72 -61.62 -12.98
N HIS A 125 42.32 -61.15 -11.88
CA HIS A 125 43.41 -61.84 -11.21
C HIS A 125 43.02 -62.27 -9.75
N ARG A 126 41.83 -61.91 -9.25
CA ARG A 126 41.37 -62.19 -7.87
C ARG A 126 42.39 -61.80 -6.80
N GLN A 127 43.21 -60.79 -7.08
CA GLN A 127 44.17 -60.22 -6.14
C GLN A 127 43.60 -58.89 -5.61
N GLU A 128 43.98 -58.54 -4.40
CA GLU A 128 43.60 -57.29 -3.76
C GLU A 128 44.05 -56.10 -4.61
N VAL A 129 43.17 -55.12 -4.86
CA VAL A 129 43.46 -53.87 -5.58
C VAL A 129 44.15 -52.91 -4.63
N LYS A 130 45.37 -52.51 -4.96
CA LYS A 130 46.21 -51.62 -4.15
C LYS A 130 46.69 -50.38 -4.90
N LEU A 131 46.52 -50.36 -6.20
CA LEU A 131 46.98 -49.31 -7.08
C LEU A 131 45.81 -48.68 -7.83
N PHE A 132 45.96 -47.41 -8.11
CA PHE A 132 45.06 -46.61 -8.95
C PHE A 132 45.82 -46.25 -10.23
N CYS A 133 45.28 -46.61 -11.38
CA CYS A 133 45.77 -46.19 -12.68
C CYS A 133 45.25 -44.76 -12.94
N GLN A 134 46.16 -43.80 -13.10
CA GLN A 134 45.77 -42.39 -13.32
C GLN A 134 45.28 -42.15 -14.74
N ASP A 135 45.74 -42.93 -15.70
CA ASP A 135 45.41 -42.80 -17.11
C ASP A 135 44.01 -43.36 -17.42
N ASP A 136 43.66 -44.51 -16.84
CA ASP A 136 42.34 -45.14 -17.03
C ASP A 136 41.31 -44.76 -15.97
N GLY A 137 41.73 -44.21 -14.84
CA GLY A 137 40.83 -43.85 -13.72
C GLY A 137 40.33 -45.08 -12.93
N GLU A 138 41.04 -46.21 -12.97
CA GLU A 138 40.60 -47.49 -12.40
C GLU A 138 41.47 -47.97 -11.25
N MET A 139 40.88 -48.74 -10.33
CA MET A 139 41.60 -49.45 -9.28
C MET A 139 42.10 -50.79 -9.80
N ILE A 140 43.37 -51.06 -9.65
CA ILE A 140 44.05 -52.28 -10.24
C ILE A 140 44.86 -53.03 -9.20
N CYS A 141 45.10 -54.33 -9.45
CA CYS A 141 46.05 -55.16 -8.69
C CYS A 141 47.47 -55.07 -9.28
N PHE A 142 48.45 -55.63 -8.57
CA PHE A 142 49.82 -55.63 -9.03
C PHE A 142 50.04 -56.39 -10.38
N ASN A 143 49.25 -57.44 -10.62
CA ASN A 143 49.37 -58.22 -11.92
C ASN A 143 48.81 -57.38 -13.09
N CYS A 144 47.77 -56.57 -12.89
CA CYS A 144 47.29 -55.65 -13.92
C CYS A 144 48.36 -54.64 -14.32
N ARG A 145 49.13 -54.13 -13.38
CA ARG A 145 50.20 -53.13 -13.61
C ARG A 145 51.23 -53.62 -14.61
N THR A 146 51.50 -54.93 -14.63
CA THR A 146 52.52 -55.57 -15.52
C THR A 146 51.92 -56.12 -16.81
N SER A 147 50.62 -55.99 -17.02
CA SER A 147 49.94 -56.47 -18.23
C SER A 147 50.12 -55.49 -19.41
N GLU A 148 49.98 -56.00 -20.63
CA GLU A 148 50.04 -55.17 -21.85
C GLU A 148 48.95 -54.12 -21.91
N ILE A 149 47.80 -54.25 -21.14
CA ILE A 149 46.66 -53.35 -21.11
C ILE A 149 47.03 -51.99 -20.44
N HIS A 150 47.87 -52.04 -19.42
CA HIS A 150 48.30 -50.84 -18.68
C HIS A 150 49.79 -50.50 -18.94
N LYS A 151 50.33 -50.89 -20.06
CA LYS A 151 51.73 -50.64 -20.47
C LYS A 151 51.91 -49.10 -20.61
N ASN A 152 52.94 -48.59 -19.93
CA ASN A 152 53.29 -47.18 -19.89
C ASN A 152 52.28 -46.28 -19.16
N HIS A 153 51.30 -46.81 -18.38
CA HIS A 153 50.41 -46.04 -17.55
C HIS A 153 51.07 -45.63 -16.21
N THR A 154 50.55 -44.54 -15.61
CA THR A 154 51.03 -44.00 -14.33
C THR A 154 50.17 -44.55 -13.19
N PHE A 155 50.84 -45.07 -12.14
CA PHE A 155 50.18 -45.71 -11.02
C PHE A 155 50.48 -44.98 -9.68
N ARG A 156 49.49 -44.89 -8.82
CA ARG A 156 49.65 -44.46 -7.44
C ARG A 156 48.99 -45.43 -6.47
N PRO A 157 49.51 -45.54 -5.22
CA PRO A 157 48.78 -46.24 -4.16
C PRO A 157 47.39 -45.64 -3.98
N ILE A 158 46.36 -46.46 -3.80
CA ILE A 158 44.98 -46.01 -3.65
C ILE A 158 44.86 -44.99 -2.51
N SER A 159 45.52 -45.21 -1.35
CA SER A 159 45.50 -44.32 -0.21
C SER A 159 46.03 -42.91 -0.56
N ALA A 160 47.09 -42.82 -1.33
CA ALA A 160 47.66 -41.55 -1.77
C ALA A 160 46.77 -40.83 -2.79
N GLN A 161 46.14 -41.56 -3.68
CA GLN A 161 45.21 -40.99 -4.67
C GLN A 161 43.91 -40.49 -4.02
N VAL A 162 43.37 -41.25 -3.07
CA VAL A 162 42.18 -40.85 -2.28
C VAL A 162 42.47 -39.55 -1.50
N LEU A 163 43.66 -39.43 -0.91
CA LEU A 163 44.03 -38.19 -0.22
C LEU A 163 44.08 -37.00 -1.18
N ALA A 164 44.68 -37.17 -2.35
CA ALA A 164 44.77 -36.14 -3.38
C ALA A 164 43.37 -35.72 -3.87
N PHE A 165 42.49 -36.65 -4.15
CA PHE A 165 41.12 -36.37 -4.59
C PHE A 165 40.28 -35.69 -3.49
N LYS A 166 40.45 -36.08 -2.22
CA LYS A 166 39.77 -35.41 -1.10
C LYS A 166 40.21 -33.95 -0.95
N GLU A 167 41.50 -33.66 -1.11
CA GLU A 167 41.99 -32.27 -1.06
C GLU A 167 41.51 -31.46 -2.28
N GLU A 168 41.50 -32.06 -3.47
CA GLU A 168 40.93 -31.41 -4.66
C GLU A 168 39.44 -31.07 -4.48
N LEU A 169 38.66 -32.01 -3.94
CA LEU A 169 37.24 -31.79 -3.65
C LEU A 169 37.02 -30.72 -2.59
N LYS A 170 37.86 -30.65 -1.55
CA LYS A 170 37.77 -29.55 -0.54
C LYS A 170 37.93 -28.17 -1.19
N ILE A 171 38.91 -28.03 -2.10
CA ILE A 171 39.16 -26.80 -2.85
C ILE A 171 37.94 -26.47 -3.73
N LYS A 172 37.40 -27.44 -4.44
CA LYS A 172 36.23 -27.29 -5.32
C LYS A 172 34.93 -27.00 -4.55
N MET A 173 34.85 -27.40 -3.28
CA MET A 173 33.71 -27.10 -2.40
C MET A 173 33.72 -25.70 -1.82
N GLU A 174 34.86 -25.02 -1.76
CA GLU A 174 34.97 -23.69 -1.13
C GLU A 174 34.06 -22.62 -1.78
N PRO A 175 33.93 -22.54 -3.12
CA PRO A 175 32.96 -21.65 -3.74
C PRO A 175 31.49 -21.94 -3.33
N LEU A 176 31.13 -23.22 -3.17
CA LEU A 176 29.79 -23.64 -2.74
C LEU A 176 29.51 -23.20 -1.29
N ARG A 177 30.50 -23.32 -0.40
CA ARG A 177 30.39 -22.83 0.98
C ARG A 177 30.20 -21.34 1.01
N LYS A 178 30.97 -20.57 0.24
CA LYS A 178 30.83 -19.12 0.13
C LYS A 178 29.42 -18.76 -0.39
N GLN A 179 28.95 -19.44 -1.43
CA GLN A 179 27.62 -19.19 -1.97
C GLN A 179 26.52 -19.49 -0.93
N MET A 180 26.68 -20.55 -0.14
CA MET A 180 25.74 -20.86 0.94
C MET A 180 25.68 -19.76 2.02
N GLU A 181 26.82 -19.19 2.41
CA GLU A 181 26.83 -18.07 3.37
C GLU A 181 26.15 -16.84 2.78
N LEU A 182 26.40 -16.45 1.53
CA LEU A 182 25.68 -15.37 0.85
C LEU A 182 24.18 -15.61 0.81
N CYS A 183 23.74 -16.85 0.56
CA CYS A 183 22.31 -17.19 0.60
C CYS A 183 21.71 -17.07 2.01
N LYS A 184 22.46 -17.41 3.06
CA LYS A 184 22.01 -17.24 4.46
C LYS A 184 21.83 -15.75 4.82
N GLU A 185 22.80 -14.92 4.46
CA GLU A 185 22.73 -13.47 4.68
C GLU A 185 21.55 -12.84 3.94
N ALA A 186 21.39 -13.20 2.65
CA ALA A 186 20.25 -12.75 1.84
C ALA A 186 18.91 -13.19 2.46
N LYS A 187 18.81 -14.42 2.97
CA LYS A 187 17.60 -14.92 3.64
C LYS A 187 17.24 -14.08 4.87
N VAL A 188 18.21 -13.79 5.73
CA VAL A 188 18.00 -12.95 6.93
C VAL A 188 17.51 -11.55 6.53
N THR A 189 18.07 -10.98 5.47
CA THR A 189 17.67 -9.68 4.93
C THR A 189 16.23 -9.73 4.43
N CYS A 190 15.86 -10.75 3.67
CA CYS A 190 14.49 -10.95 3.19
C CYS A 190 13.48 -11.11 4.35
N GLU A 191 13.83 -11.84 5.40
CA GLU A 191 12.98 -12.02 6.59
C GLU A 191 12.72 -10.70 7.32
N LYS A 192 13.77 -9.87 7.50
CA LYS A 192 13.64 -8.52 8.07
C LYS A 192 12.77 -7.62 7.21
N THR A 193 12.97 -7.63 5.89
CA THR A 193 12.18 -6.86 4.93
C THR A 193 10.71 -7.28 4.97
N ALA A 194 10.42 -8.58 5.01
CA ALA A 194 9.04 -9.08 5.10
C ALA A 194 8.33 -8.61 6.38
N GLN A 195 9.04 -8.58 7.52
CA GLN A 195 8.48 -8.05 8.77
C GLN A 195 8.23 -6.53 8.69
N TYR A 196 9.12 -5.81 8.03
CA TYR A 196 8.95 -4.36 7.82
C TYR A 196 7.75 -4.07 6.93
N VAL A 197 7.61 -4.75 5.79
CA VAL A 197 6.47 -4.61 4.86
C VAL A 197 5.14 -4.79 5.60
N LYS A 198 5.04 -5.80 6.47
CA LYS A 198 3.83 -6.01 7.28
C LYS A 198 3.52 -4.84 8.20
N ARG A 199 4.55 -4.29 8.87
CA ARG A 199 4.38 -3.11 9.75
C ARG A 199 4.01 -1.86 8.95
N GLN A 200 4.70 -1.62 7.83
CA GLN A 200 4.43 -0.50 6.94
C GLN A 200 2.99 -0.53 6.44
N ALA A 201 2.52 -1.69 5.95
CA ALA A 201 1.13 -1.85 5.51
C ALA A 201 0.11 -1.54 6.62
N GLN A 202 0.34 -2.01 7.85
CA GLN A 202 -0.54 -1.73 8.99
C GLN A 202 -0.57 -0.25 9.37
N LEU A 203 0.57 0.44 9.31
CA LEU A 203 0.64 1.87 9.60
C LEU A 203 -0.09 2.67 8.51
N THR A 204 0.18 2.37 7.24
CA THR A 204 -0.48 3.03 6.11
C THR A 204 -2.00 2.83 6.13
N GLU A 205 -2.48 1.61 6.47
CA GLU A 205 -3.91 1.34 6.64
C GLU A 205 -4.54 2.24 7.73
N ARG A 206 -3.85 2.44 8.86
CA ARG A 206 -4.33 3.31 9.94
C ARG A 206 -4.41 4.78 9.49
N GLN A 207 -3.39 5.26 8.76
CA GLN A 207 -3.36 6.62 8.22
C GLN A 207 -4.51 6.84 7.23
N ILE A 208 -4.71 5.92 6.28
CA ILE A 208 -5.84 5.99 5.35
C ILE A 208 -7.17 6.07 6.10
N LYS A 209 -7.37 5.25 7.15
CA LYS A 209 -8.59 5.29 7.95
C LYS A 209 -8.77 6.61 8.70
N ALA A 210 -7.70 7.22 9.18
CA ALA A 210 -7.74 8.51 9.86
C ALA A 210 -8.17 9.62 8.89
N GLU A 211 -7.59 9.69 7.69
CA GLU A 211 -7.97 10.66 6.65
C GLU A 211 -9.45 10.52 6.25
N PHE A 212 -9.92 9.28 6.04
CA PHE A 212 -11.32 9.04 5.74
C PHE A 212 -12.25 9.43 6.90
N GLU A 213 -11.84 9.26 8.17
CA GLU A 213 -12.66 9.66 9.32
C GLU A 213 -12.80 11.18 9.42
N GLU A 214 -11.80 11.97 9.06
CA GLU A 214 -11.90 13.42 8.94
C GLU A 214 -12.95 13.83 7.89
N LEU A 215 -12.91 13.20 6.71
CA LEU A 215 -13.90 13.43 5.65
C LEU A 215 -15.32 13.04 6.09
N HIS A 216 -15.47 11.88 6.73
CA HIS A 216 -16.75 11.42 7.27
C HIS A 216 -17.29 12.36 8.33
N LYS A 217 -16.42 12.86 9.22
CA LYS A 217 -16.82 13.85 10.24
C LYS A 217 -17.33 15.13 9.60
N PHE A 218 -16.59 15.68 8.62
CA PHE A 218 -17.02 16.85 7.88
C PHE A 218 -18.40 16.65 7.23
N LEU A 219 -18.61 15.51 6.57
CA LEU A 219 -19.90 15.21 5.90
C LEU A 219 -21.04 15.09 6.90
N ARG A 220 -20.84 14.46 8.06
CA ARG A 220 -21.85 14.36 9.14
C ARG A 220 -22.19 15.74 9.71
N ASP A 221 -21.18 16.57 9.95
CA ASP A 221 -21.38 17.92 10.52
C ASP A 221 -22.12 18.83 9.51
N GLU A 222 -21.78 18.76 8.23
CA GLU A 222 -22.45 19.52 7.17
C GLU A 222 -23.90 19.07 6.94
N GLU A 223 -24.17 17.77 6.98
CA GLU A 223 -25.52 17.20 6.93
C GLU A 223 -26.36 17.69 8.11
N ALA A 224 -25.84 17.58 9.33
CA ALA A 224 -26.52 17.99 10.54
C ALA A 224 -26.86 19.48 10.51
N ALA A 225 -25.93 20.34 10.08
CA ALA A 225 -26.15 21.78 9.97
C ALA A 225 -27.27 22.12 8.97
N ARG A 226 -27.31 21.46 7.82
CA ARG A 226 -28.34 21.66 6.78
C ARG A 226 -29.74 21.20 7.24
N ILE A 227 -29.78 20.03 7.91
CA ILE A 227 -31.02 19.49 8.47
C ILE A 227 -31.55 20.43 9.59
N ALA A 228 -30.69 20.99 10.42
CA ALA A 228 -31.05 21.97 11.44
C ALA A 228 -31.66 23.23 10.79
N GLU A 229 -31.00 23.82 9.77
CA GLU A 229 -31.51 24.98 9.04
C GLU A 229 -32.89 24.72 8.41
N LEU A 230 -33.11 23.55 7.83
CA LEU A 230 -34.42 23.14 7.28
C LEU A 230 -35.47 23.02 8.39
N ARG A 231 -35.14 22.44 9.53
CA ARG A 231 -36.08 22.30 10.67
C ARG A 231 -36.46 23.66 11.27
N ASP A 232 -35.50 24.57 11.39
CA ASP A 232 -35.73 25.91 11.88
C ASP A 232 -36.68 26.68 10.93
N GLU A 233 -36.46 26.59 9.61
CA GLU A 233 -37.37 27.16 8.62
C GLU A 233 -38.77 26.53 8.71
N GLY A 234 -38.85 25.22 8.86
CA GLY A 234 -40.12 24.50 9.00
C GLY A 234 -40.88 24.89 10.26
N THR A 235 -40.20 25.00 11.38
CA THR A 235 -40.80 25.43 12.67
C THR A 235 -41.32 26.86 12.56
N TRP A 236 -40.49 27.79 12.11
CA TRP A 236 -40.89 29.20 11.95
C TRP A 236 -42.10 29.36 11.03
N LYS A 237 -42.13 28.70 9.85
CA LYS A 237 -43.25 28.77 8.91
C LYS A 237 -44.52 28.12 9.48
N SER A 238 -44.38 27.04 10.23
CA SER A 238 -45.53 26.40 10.90
C SER A 238 -46.13 27.29 11.98
N GLU A 239 -45.30 27.95 12.77
CA GLU A 239 -45.77 28.93 13.79
C GLU A 239 -46.46 30.13 13.14
N MET A 240 -45.90 30.73 12.10
CA MET A 240 -46.52 31.80 11.33
C MET A 240 -47.90 31.38 10.77
N MET A 241 -47.98 30.18 10.18
CA MET A 241 -49.29 29.67 9.69
C MET A 241 -50.29 29.44 10.81
N LYS A 242 -49.87 29.01 11.99
CA LYS A 242 -50.72 28.84 13.16
C LYS A 242 -51.30 30.18 13.63
N GLU A 243 -50.48 31.23 13.69
CA GLU A 243 -50.92 32.57 14.04
C GLU A 243 -51.98 33.11 13.06
N GLU A 244 -51.76 32.92 11.75
CA GLU A 244 -52.75 33.32 10.74
C GLU A 244 -54.05 32.52 10.83
N ILE A 245 -54.02 31.22 11.11
CA ILE A 245 -55.20 30.39 11.36
C ILE A 245 -55.97 30.88 12.59
N GLU A 246 -55.26 31.22 13.70
CA GLU A 246 -55.89 31.75 14.90
C GLU A 246 -56.53 33.13 14.64
N LYS A 247 -55.89 34.00 13.85
CA LYS A 247 -56.44 35.30 13.44
C LYS A 247 -57.72 35.13 12.64
N MET A 248 -57.68 34.30 11.59
CA MET A 248 -58.87 33.98 10.79
C MET A 248 -59.99 33.36 11.61
N SER A 249 -59.66 32.50 12.57
CA SER A 249 -60.64 31.90 13.47
C SER A 249 -61.34 32.92 14.33
N ARG A 250 -60.63 33.95 14.83
CA ARG A 250 -61.20 35.09 15.57
C ARG A 250 -62.12 35.96 14.68
N GLU A 251 -61.68 36.23 13.45
CA GLU A 251 -62.45 36.98 12.47
C GLU A 251 -63.74 36.21 12.09
N MET A 252 -63.68 34.94 11.87
CA MET A 252 -64.83 34.05 11.58
C MET A 252 -65.82 34.06 12.77
N SER A 253 -65.37 34.02 14.02
CA SER A 253 -66.19 34.08 15.20
C SER A 253 -66.90 35.44 15.29
N SER A 254 -66.21 36.56 15.08
CA SER A 254 -66.78 37.91 15.06
C SER A 254 -67.82 38.11 13.97
N LEU A 255 -67.54 37.58 12.76
CA LEU A 255 -68.49 37.59 11.65
C LEU A 255 -69.74 36.76 11.96
N SER A 256 -69.58 35.57 12.55
CA SER A 256 -70.69 34.70 12.95
C SER A 256 -71.59 35.38 13.97
N ASP A 257 -71.00 36.06 14.98
CA ASP A 257 -71.78 36.84 15.97
C ASP A 257 -72.50 38.04 15.34
N THR A 258 -71.85 38.68 14.37
CA THR A 258 -72.46 39.78 13.61
C THR A 258 -73.63 39.32 12.79
N ILE A 259 -73.47 38.21 12.06
CA ILE A 259 -74.57 37.62 11.26
C ILE A 259 -75.73 37.24 12.15
N ARG A 260 -75.52 36.58 13.26
CA ARG A 260 -76.53 36.19 14.22
C ARG A 260 -77.29 37.39 14.72
N ALA A 261 -76.60 38.47 15.11
CA ALA A 261 -77.21 39.70 15.58
C ALA A 261 -78.08 40.44 14.50
N ILE A 262 -77.70 40.27 13.23
CA ILE A 262 -78.47 40.77 12.08
C ILE A 262 -79.68 39.89 11.87
N GLU A 263 -79.59 38.59 11.91
CA GLU A 263 -80.67 37.61 11.75
C GLU A 263 -81.73 37.79 12.84
N GLU A 264 -81.28 37.98 14.12
CA GLU A 264 -82.23 38.32 15.23
C GLU A 264 -83.00 39.55 14.97
N LYS A 265 -82.36 40.63 14.44
CA LYS A 265 -83.10 41.87 14.07
C LYS A 265 -84.01 41.69 12.88
N MET A 266 -83.68 40.83 11.92
CA MET A 266 -84.54 40.50 10.79
C MET A 266 -85.78 39.69 11.22
N GLY A 267 -85.72 38.94 12.32
CA GLY A 267 -86.80 38.17 12.91
C GLY A 267 -87.73 39.02 13.84
N ALA A 268 -87.40 40.30 14.14
CA ALA A 268 -88.21 41.14 14.95
C ALA A 268 -89.49 41.63 14.23
N ASP A 269 -90.45 42.23 15.00
CA ASP A 269 -91.65 42.86 14.44
C ASP A 269 -91.31 44.01 13.48
N ASP A 270 -92.20 44.32 12.55
CA ASP A 270 -91.98 45.29 11.47
C ASP A 270 -91.55 46.70 11.98
N ILE A 271 -92.04 47.12 13.09
CA ILE A 271 -91.69 48.44 13.66
C ILE A 271 -90.30 48.43 14.21
N THR A 272 -89.92 47.42 14.97
CA THR A 272 -88.57 47.21 15.55
C THR A 272 -87.55 47.01 14.43
N PHE A 273 -87.90 46.28 13.39
CA PHE A 273 -87.02 46.08 12.23
C PHE A 273 -86.68 47.37 11.50
N LEU A 274 -87.73 48.19 11.18
CA LEU A 274 -87.57 49.48 10.50
C LEU A 274 -86.77 50.49 11.34
N GLN A 275 -86.94 50.54 12.68
CA GLN A 275 -86.16 51.36 13.55
C GLN A 275 -84.67 51.04 13.56
N ASN A 276 -84.34 49.76 13.41
CA ASN A 276 -82.96 49.27 13.43
C ASN A 276 -82.34 49.11 12.00
N TYR A 277 -83.13 49.29 10.96
CA TYR A 277 -82.72 49.02 9.58
C TYR A 277 -81.43 49.77 9.18
N LYS A 278 -81.36 51.07 9.36
CA LYS A 278 -80.19 51.87 8.99
C LYS A 278 -78.88 51.40 9.71
N SER A 279 -79.00 51.08 10.99
CA SER A 279 -77.86 50.61 11.81
C SER A 279 -77.39 49.21 11.43
N THR A 280 -78.36 48.37 11.00
CA THR A 280 -78.06 46.99 10.52
C THR A 280 -77.39 47.00 9.13
N VAL A 281 -77.90 47.85 8.20
CA VAL A 281 -77.27 48.06 6.89
C VAL A 281 -75.83 48.56 7.02
N LYS A 282 -75.59 49.54 7.93
CA LYS A 282 -74.22 50.01 8.19
C LYS A 282 -73.34 48.91 8.69
N ARG A 283 -73.83 48.02 9.56
CA ARG A 283 -73.05 46.85 10.02
C ARG A 283 -72.68 45.85 8.91
N VAL A 284 -73.56 45.68 7.94
CA VAL A 284 -73.29 44.81 6.73
C VAL A 284 -72.27 45.51 5.84
N GLN A 285 -72.27 46.82 5.73
CA GLN A 285 -71.33 47.59 4.92
C GLN A 285 -69.93 47.67 5.52
N ASP A 286 -69.81 47.51 6.84
CA ASP A 286 -68.52 47.44 7.56
C ASP A 286 -67.92 46.03 7.42
N THR A 287 -68.12 45.28 6.26
CA THR A 287 -67.58 43.95 6.00
C THR A 287 -66.07 44.01 5.97
N PRO A 288 -65.36 43.10 6.66
CA PRO A 288 -63.90 42.97 6.58
C PRO A 288 -63.41 42.71 5.14
N GLN A 289 -62.19 43.17 4.87
CA GLN A 289 -61.54 42.88 3.58
C GLN A 289 -61.33 41.36 3.40
N ASP A 290 -61.30 40.92 2.16
CA ASP A 290 -60.99 39.52 1.86
C ASP A 290 -59.66 39.10 2.51
N PRO A 291 -59.59 37.92 3.11
CA PRO A 291 -58.38 37.45 3.75
C PRO A 291 -57.23 37.35 2.74
N GLU A 292 -56.12 37.98 3.06
CA GLU A 292 -54.93 37.95 2.23
C GLU A 292 -54.30 36.55 2.24
N ARG A 293 -53.84 36.09 1.09
CA ARG A 293 -53.10 34.85 0.99
C ARG A 293 -51.67 35.06 1.51
N VAL A 294 -51.22 34.19 2.42
CA VAL A 294 -49.88 34.26 3.00
C VAL A 294 -48.83 33.94 1.95
N SER A 295 -48.04 34.93 1.58
CA SER A 295 -46.92 34.75 0.65
C SER A 295 -45.72 34.15 1.37
N GLY A 296 -44.96 33.28 0.73
CA GLY A 296 -43.73 32.69 1.29
C GLY A 296 -43.94 31.61 2.38
N ALA A 297 -45.17 31.11 2.54
CA ALA A 297 -45.51 30.11 3.55
C ALA A 297 -44.82 28.72 3.32
N LEU A 298 -44.49 28.40 2.09
CA LEU A 298 -43.87 27.09 1.76
C LEU A 298 -42.38 27.07 2.01
N ILE A 299 -41.83 25.88 2.35
CA ILE A 299 -40.40 25.63 2.46
C ILE A 299 -39.70 26.01 1.17
N ASN A 300 -38.55 26.69 1.28
CA ASN A 300 -37.70 26.97 0.13
C ASN A 300 -36.87 25.77 -0.25
N VAL A 301 -37.49 24.76 -0.86
CA VAL A 301 -36.82 23.49 -1.27
C VAL A 301 -35.62 23.75 -2.18
N ALA A 302 -35.69 24.74 -3.07
CA ALA A 302 -34.61 25.10 -3.95
C ALA A 302 -33.36 25.61 -3.18
N LYS A 303 -33.54 26.35 -2.09
CA LYS A 303 -32.47 26.79 -1.19
C LYS A 303 -31.76 25.58 -0.57
N HIS A 304 -32.49 24.57 -0.13
CA HIS A 304 -31.91 23.41 0.59
C HIS A 304 -31.34 22.33 -0.35
N LEU A 305 -31.99 22.03 -1.47
CA LEU A 305 -31.61 20.96 -2.36
C LEU A 305 -30.87 21.40 -3.64
N GLY A 306 -31.03 22.69 -4.03
CA GLY A 306 -30.42 23.18 -5.28
C GLY A 306 -28.91 23.09 -5.25
N ASN A 307 -28.31 22.33 -6.18
CA ASN A 307 -26.89 22.08 -6.27
C ASN A 307 -26.26 21.59 -4.95
N LEU A 308 -26.99 20.81 -4.15
CA LEU A 308 -26.55 20.37 -2.82
C LEU A 308 -25.17 19.74 -2.84
N LYS A 309 -24.93 18.77 -3.74
CA LYS A 309 -23.63 18.06 -3.86
C LYS A 309 -22.50 19.04 -4.19
N PHE A 310 -22.73 19.97 -5.11
CA PHE A 310 -21.73 20.96 -5.50
C PHE A 310 -21.36 21.87 -4.33
N ARG A 311 -22.35 22.39 -3.58
CA ARG A 311 -22.11 23.25 -2.43
C ARG A 311 -21.38 22.54 -1.27
N VAL A 312 -21.65 21.23 -1.08
CA VAL A 312 -20.90 20.41 -0.11
C VAL A 312 -19.46 20.24 -0.57
N TRP A 313 -19.26 19.90 -1.86
CA TRP A 313 -17.93 19.76 -2.45
C TRP A 313 -17.12 21.07 -2.38
N GLU A 314 -17.74 22.21 -2.68
CA GLU A 314 -17.10 23.55 -2.59
C GLU A 314 -16.61 23.88 -1.16
N LYS A 315 -17.37 23.47 -0.14
CA LYS A 315 -16.95 23.59 1.27
C LYS A 315 -15.83 22.58 1.59
N MET A 316 -15.91 21.36 1.08
CA MET A 316 -14.90 20.33 1.28
C MET A 316 -13.52 20.76 0.74
N GLN A 317 -13.48 21.49 -0.36
CA GLN A 317 -12.23 22.04 -0.92
C GLN A 317 -11.44 22.92 0.08
N LYS A 318 -12.11 23.49 1.08
CA LYS A 318 -11.45 24.34 2.09
C LYS A 318 -10.68 23.55 3.14
N ILE A 319 -11.01 22.29 3.31
CA ILE A 319 -10.35 21.38 4.27
C ILE A 319 -9.37 20.42 3.59
N VAL A 320 -9.43 20.27 2.26
CA VAL A 320 -8.53 19.41 1.48
C VAL A 320 -7.42 20.28 0.90
N GLN A 321 -6.17 19.86 1.11
CA GLN A 321 -5.00 20.51 0.52
C GLN A 321 -4.41 19.62 -0.56
N TYR A 322 -4.06 20.20 -1.70
CA TYR A 322 -3.34 19.50 -2.75
C TYR A 322 -1.88 19.94 -2.77
N THR A 323 -0.98 18.99 -2.61
CA THR A 323 0.46 19.21 -2.74
C THR A 323 0.95 18.54 -4.01
N PRO A 324 1.58 19.28 -4.94
CA PRO A 324 1.94 18.74 -6.27
C PRO A 324 3.01 17.65 -6.24
N VAL A 325 3.75 17.58 -5.15
CA VAL A 325 4.80 16.57 -4.90
C VAL A 325 4.63 16.03 -3.49
N THR A 326 4.63 14.71 -3.34
CA THR A 326 4.73 14.00 -2.06
C THR A 326 6.03 13.21 -2.00
N LEU A 327 6.52 12.90 -0.81
CA LEU A 327 7.81 12.23 -0.60
C LEU A 327 7.64 10.70 -0.60
N ASP A 328 8.65 9.98 -1.09
CA ASP A 328 8.67 8.50 -1.05
C ASP A 328 9.48 7.99 0.15
N PRO A 329 8.83 7.42 1.19
CA PRO A 329 9.51 6.89 2.37
C PRO A 329 10.51 5.77 2.07
N ASN A 330 10.34 5.05 0.94
CA ASN A 330 11.23 3.96 0.57
C ASN A 330 12.58 4.44 0.04
N THR A 331 12.66 5.70 -0.42
CA THR A 331 13.89 6.34 -0.87
C THR A 331 14.61 7.09 0.26
N ALA A 332 13.91 7.44 1.32
CA ALA A 332 14.43 8.30 2.39
C ALA A 332 15.63 7.67 3.13
N HIS A 333 16.67 8.49 3.37
CA HIS A 333 17.77 8.12 4.24
C HIS A 333 17.26 7.77 5.66
N PRO A 334 17.83 6.79 6.37
CA PRO A 334 17.35 6.36 7.69
C PRO A 334 17.31 7.44 8.78
N MET A 335 18.04 8.54 8.63
CA MET A 335 18.00 9.68 9.56
C MET A 335 16.83 10.64 9.29
N LEU A 336 16.11 10.51 8.20
CA LEU A 336 14.99 11.38 7.88
C LEU A 336 13.68 10.84 8.45
N ILE A 337 12.91 11.75 9.05
CA ILE A 337 11.52 11.51 9.47
C ILE A 337 10.63 12.32 8.54
N LEU A 338 9.76 11.65 7.82
CA LEU A 338 8.74 12.27 6.96
C LEU A 338 7.46 12.51 7.77
N SER A 339 6.70 13.56 7.43
CA SER A 339 5.36 13.79 7.98
C SER A 339 4.38 12.72 7.48
N GLU A 340 3.27 12.55 8.18
CA GLU A 340 2.24 11.55 7.84
C GLU A 340 1.59 11.82 6.47
N ASP A 341 1.45 13.10 6.10
CA ASP A 341 0.96 13.55 4.79
C ASP A 341 2.04 13.52 3.68
N LEU A 342 3.26 13.06 4.01
CA LEU A 342 4.40 12.95 3.08
C LEU A 342 4.79 14.28 2.40
N THR A 343 4.49 15.41 3.00
CA THR A 343 4.76 16.75 2.44
C THR A 343 5.94 17.46 3.11
N SER A 344 6.45 16.93 4.21
CA SER A 344 7.59 17.52 4.90
C SER A 344 8.57 16.47 5.41
N LEU A 345 9.81 16.91 5.59
CA LEU A 345 10.90 16.09 6.10
C LEU A 345 11.69 16.85 7.16
N ARG A 346 12.19 16.13 8.14
CA ARG A 346 13.09 16.62 9.18
C ARG A 346 14.13 15.59 9.52
N GLU A 347 15.23 16.04 10.10
CA GLU A 347 16.22 15.14 10.67
C GLU A 347 15.72 14.52 11.98
N GLY A 348 16.09 13.28 12.23
CA GLY A 348 15.77 12.53 13.44
C GLY A 348 16.87 11.57 13.83
N GLY A 349 16.60 10.72 14.82
CA GLY A 349 17.50 9.62 15.14
C GLY A 349 17.50 8.56 14.04
N SER A 350 18.64 7.87 13.86
CA SER A 350 18.75 6.78 12.89
C SER A 350 17.70 5.71 13.13
N GLN A 351 16.86 5.45 12.13
CA GLN A 351 15.83 4.44 12.13
C GLN A 351 16.36 3.11 11.57
N GLN A 352 15.91 1.99 12.13
CA GLN A 352 16.22 0.68 11.57
C GLN A 352 15.26 0.38 10.41
N LEU A 353 15.65 0.77 9.22
CA LEU A 353 14.93 0.53 7.98
C LEU A 353 15.59 -0.60 7.19
N PRO A 354 14.84 -1.38 6.40
CA PRO A 354 15.42 -2.31 5.44
C PRO A 354 16.29 -1.57 4.44
N ASP A 355 17.42 -2.19 4.10
CA ASP A 355 18.21 -1.72 2.96
C ASP A 355 17.56 -2.20 1.67
N ASN A 356 17.24 -1.27 0.80
CA ASN A 356 16.70 -1.48 -0.54
C ASN A 356 17.50 -0.62 -1.54
N PRO A 357 17.53 -0.99 -2.83
CA PRO A 357 18.30 -0.27 -3.84
C PRO A 357 17.91 1.20 -3.99
N GLU A 358 16.63 1.52 -3.73
CA GLU A 358 16.06 2.85 -3.89
C GLU A 358 16.43 3.82 -2.75
N ARG A 359 16.80 3.28 -1.57
CA ARG A 359 17.10 4.09 -0.38
C ARG A 359 18.47 4.71 -0.45
N PHE A 360 18.54 6.01 -0.14
CA PHE A 360 19.81 6.68 0.10
C PHE A 360 20.48 6.15 1.38
N ASP A 361 21.79 5.93 1.33
CA ASP A 361 22.63 5.45 2.45
C ASP A 361 23.64 6.48 2.93
N GLU A 362 23.92 7.49 2.13
CA GLU A 362 24.75 8.64 2.49
C GLU A 362 23.94 9.93 2.39
N ASN A 363 24.14 10.86 3.33
CA ASN A 363 23.44 12.15 3.43
C ASN A 363 21.90 12.04 3.57
N GLY A 364 21.29 13.00 4.23
CA GLY A 364 19.86 13.06 4.48
C GLY A 364 19.01 13.37 3.25
N SER A 365 18.95 12.45 2.28
CA SER A 365 18.25 12.62 0.99
C SER A 365 16.98 11.81 0.89
N VAL A 366 16.02 12.32 0.10
CA VAL A 366 14.75 11.66 -0.25
C VAL A 366 14.28 12.13 -1.62
N LEU A 367 13.54 11.30 -2.33
CA LEU A 367 12.89 11.66 -3.60
C LEU A 367 11.39 11.88 -3.44
N GLY A 368 10.81 12.58 -4.41
CA GLY A 368 9.36 12.59 -4.62
C GLY A 368 8.85 11.20 -5.00
N SER A 369 7.60 10.92 -4.65
CA SER A 369 6.93 9.64 -4.94
C SER A 369 6.65 9.44 -6.43
N GLU A 370 6.44 10.54 -7.16
CA GLU A 370 6.20 10.52 -8.59
C GLU A 370 7.38 11.14 -9.34
N GLY A 371 7.78 10.46 -10.42
CA GLY A 371 8.77 10.95 -11.36
C GLY A 371 8.09 11.45 -12.64
N PHE A 372 8.66 12.48 -13.23
CA PHE A 372 8.16 13.16 -14.42
C PHE A 372 8.95 12.74 -15.67
N ASN A 373 8.24 12.45 -16.75
CA ASN A 373 8.81 12.07 -18.04
C ASN A 373 8.17 12.81 -19.22
N SER A 374 7.35 13.82 -18.94
CA SER A 374 6.74 14.73 -19.92
C SER A 374 6.09 15.91 -19.19
N GLY A 375 5.72 16.96 -19.91
CA GLY A 375 4.94 18.09 -19.43
C GLY A 375 5.70 19.08 -18.55
N THR A 376 4.95 20.03 -18.00
CA THR A 376 5.47 21.11 -17.15
C THR A 376 4.99 20.92 -15.71
N HIS A 377 5.93 20.93 -14.76
CA HIS A 377 5.67 20.69 -13.34
C HIS A 377 6.26 21.81 -12.49
N CYS A 378 5.59 22.16 -11.41
CA CYS A 378 6.03 23.24 -10.53
C CYS A 378 5.69 22.90 -9.08
N TRP A 379 6.64 23.12 -8.17
CA TRP A 379 6.42 23.02 -6.72
C TRP A 379 7.26 24.03 -5.96
N ASP A 380 6.74 24.42 -4.81
CA ASP A 380 7.41 25.33 -3.88
C ASP A 380 7.91 24.55 -2.66
N VAL A 381 9.12 24.85 -2.23
CA VAL A 381 9.77 24.22 -1.06
C VAL A 381 10.10 25.29 -0.03
N GLU A 382 9.49 25.21 1.13
CA GLU A 382 9.85 26.03 2.30
C GLU A 382 11.12 25.47 2.93
N VAL A 383 12.22 26.22 2.82
CA VAL A 383 13.52 25.84 3.33
C VAL A 383 13.81 26.46 4.72
N GLY A 384 12.99 27.44 5.14
CA GLY A 384 13.07 28.07 6.46
C GLY A 384 14.45 28.59 6.83
N GLU A 385 14.78 28.49 8.11
CA GLU A 385 16.05 28.96 8.66
C GLU A 385 17.19 27.94 8.57
N ASN A 386 17.00 26.84 7.82
CA ASN A 386 17.99 25.80 7.69
C ASN A 386 19.33 26.34 7.17
N THR A 387 20.42 25.80 7.70
CA THR A 387 21.79 26.21 7.36
C THR A 387 22.39 25.40 6.24
N TRP A 388 21.81 24.22 5.96
CA TRP A 388 22.25 23.33 4.90
C TRP A 388 21.06 22.59 4.29
N TRP A 389 20.84 22.79 3.00
CA TRP A 389 19.81 22.13 2.23
C TRP A 389 20.12 22.11 0.72
N SER A 390 19.53 21.16 0.01
CA SER A 390 19.50 21.16 -1.45
C SER A 390 18.18 20.64 -1.98
N VAL A 391 17.69 21.28 -3.07
CA VAL A 391 16.43 20.94 -3.72
C VAL A 391 16.62 20.97 -5.24
N GLY A 392 15.91 20.11 -5.95
CA GLY A 392 15.96 20.03 -7.41
C GLY A 392 15.35 18.75 -7.95
N VAL A 393 16.01 18.15 -8.94
CA VAL A 393 15.61 16.89 -9.55
C VAL A 393 16.78 15.92 -9.72
N MET A 394 16.47 14.62 -9.74
CA MET A 394 17.41 13.53 -9.93
C MET A 394 16.81 12.49 -10.88
N THR A 395 17.62 11.93 -11.80
CA THR A 395 17.16 10.92 -12.75
C THR A 395 16.88 9.58 -12.06
N GLU A 396 16.03 8.75 -12.68
CA GLU A 396 15.70 7.41 -12.19
C GLU A 396 16.93 6.50 -12.09
N SER A 397 17.80 6.55 -13.08
CA SER A 397 19.02 5.74 -13.17
C SER A 397 20.16 6.23 -12.29
N ALA A 398 20.05 7.43 -11.69
CA ALA A 398 21.11 8.00 -10.86
C ALA A 398 21.40 7.13 -9.63
N GLN A 399 22.67 6.99 -9.31
CA GLN A 399 23.12 6.20 -8.16
C GLN A 399 22.60 6.80 -6.84
N ARG A 400 22.16 5.95 -5.93
CA ARG A 400 21.61 6.32 -4.62
C ARG A 400 22.47 5.80 -3.46
N LYS A 401 23.48 4.97 -3.76
CA LYS A 401 24.41 4.37 -2.79
C LYS A 401 25.79 4.97 -2.92
N GLY A 402 26.42 5.23 -1.78
CA GLY A 402 27.73 5.84 -1.70
C GLY A 402 27.77 7.29 -2.22
N ASP A 403 28.93 7.77 -2.67
CA ASP A 403 29.07 9.14 -3.21
C ASP A 403 28.37 9.28 -4.57
N TYR A 404 27.10 9.73 -4.53
CA TYR A 404 26.31 10.03 -5.72
C TYR A 404 26.44 11.48 -6.20
N TYR A 405 27.01 12.38 -5.39
CA TYR A 405 27.21 13.78 -5.76
C TYR A 405 28.21 14.00 -6.89
N SER A 406 29.13 13.07 -7.08
CA SER A 406 30.13 13.13 -8.14
C SER A 406 29.65 12.56 -9.49
N LYS A 407 28.45 11.89 -9.52
CA LYS A 407 27.94 11.19 -10.69
C LYS A 407 26.88 11.98 -11.45
N SER A 408 26.58 11.62 -12.69
CA SER A 408 25.61 12.30 -13.54
C SER A 408 24.16 12.09 -13.08
N GLY A 409 23.25 12.95 -13.53
CA GLY A 409 21.82 12.79 -13.34
C GLY A 409 21.22 13.58 -12.19
N MET A 410 21.89 14.65 -11.72
CA MET A 410 21.37 15.50 -10.65
C MET A 410 21.49 16.98 -11.03
N TRP A 411 20.40 17.74 -10.84
CA TRP A 411 20.33 19.19 -11.02
C TRP A 411 19.66 19.81 -9.81
N ILE A 412 20.42 20.55 -9.01
CA ILE A 412 19.98 21.10 -7.73
C ILE A 412 20.43 22.54 -7.55
N VAL A 413 19.71 23.27 -6.71
CA VAL A 413 20.22 24.44 -6.00
C VAL A 413 20.40 24.07 -4.54
N PHE A 414 21.40 24.65 -3.89
CA PHE A 414 21.73 24.35 -2.52
C PHE A 414 22.15 25.60 -1.74
N TYR A 415 22.03 25.52 -0.44
CA TYR A 415 22.59 26.46 0.52
C TYR A 415 23.45 25.72 1.52
N ASN A 416 24.66 26.21 1.72
CA ASN A 416 25.62 25.64 2.66
C ASN A 416 26.37 26.79 3.34
N ASP A 417 26.21 26.90 4.66
CA ASP A 417 26.90 27.86 5.54
C ASP A 417 27.09 29.24 4.92
N SER A 418 25.99 29.91 4.55
CA SER A 418 25.95 31.25 3.96
C SER A 418 26.25 31.33 2.45
N THR A 419 26.49 30.22 1.77
CA THR A 419 26.77 30.17 0.33
C THR A 419 25.66 29.51 -0.43
N TYR A 420 25.11 30.20 -1.42
CA TYR A 420 24.18 29.60 -2.41
C TYR A 420 24.93 29.11 -3.63
N GLY A 421 24.54 27.96 -4.11
CA GLY A 421 25.12 27.38 -5.33
C GLY A 421 24.10 26.58 -6.12
N ALA A 422 24.46 26.30 -7.36
CA ALA A 422 23.78 25.35 -8.22
C ALA A 422 24.74 24.26 -8.68
N ARG A 423 24.24 23.06 -8.85
CA ARG A 423 25.00 21.92 -9.36
C ARG A 423 24.23 21.21 -10.46
N SER A 424 24.93 20.90 -11.53
CA SER A 424 24.46 20.08 -12.64
C SER A 424 25.50 19.01 -12.89
N THR A 425 25.30 17.82 -12.29
CA THR A 425 26.35 16.78 -12.36
C THR A 425 26.48 16.21 -13.76
N PRO A 426 27.72 15.92 -14.23
CA PRO A 426 28.98 15.86 -13.47
C PRO A 426 29.76 17.18 -13.38
N GLN A 427 29.21 18.32 -13.87
CA GLN A 427 29.91 19.58 -13.84
C GLN A 427 30.14 20.08 -12.40
N PRO A 428 31.18 20.92 -12.17
CA PRO A 428 31.40 21.52 -10.86
C PRO A 428 30.28 22.49 -10.48
N SER A 429 30.07 22.70 -9.18
CA SER A 429 29.07 23.64 -8.70
C SER A 429 29.38 25.09 -9.04
N THR A 430 28.33 25.86 -9.33
CA THR A 430 28.40 27.29 -9.62
C THR A 430 27.86 28.08 -8.43
N SER A 431 28.59 29.10 -7.95
CA SER A 431 28.13 29.99 -6.88
C SER A 431 27.01 30.93 -7.40
N LEU A 432 25.96 31.07 -6.60
CA LEU A 432 24.83 31.96 -6.90
C LEU A 432 24.91 33.23 -6.02
N ARG A 433 24.68 34.40 -6.62
CA ARG A 433 24.62 35.67 -5.89
C ARG A 433 23.19 35.93 -5.41
N VAL A 434 22.94 35.63 -4.14
CA VAL A 434 21.65 35.87 -3.47
C VAL A 434 21.80 37.00 -2.47
N LYS A 435 20.94 38.03 -2.54
CA LYS A 435 21.05 39.24 -1.70
C LYS A 435 20.53 39.06 -0.30
N GLN A 436 19.60 38.14 -0.08
CA GLN A 436 18.97 37.88 1.22
C GLN A 436 18.70 36.38 1.41
N LYS A 437 18.62 35.93 2.66
CA LYS A 437 18.30 34.53 2.96
C LYS A 437 16.92 34.15 2.41
N LEU A 438 16.88 33.08 1.65
CA LEU A 438 15.65 32.58 1.02
C LEU A 438 14.92 31.66 2.01
N GLN A 439 13.63 31.87 2.13
CA GLN A 439 12.72 31.06 2.96
C GLN A 439 11.99 30.00 2.14
N ARG A 440 11.90 30.21 0.83
CA ARG A 440 11.19 29.34 -0.12
C ARG A 440 11.91 29.33 -1.46
N ILE A 441 11.93 28.16 -2.07
CA ILE A 441 12.45 27.92 -3.42
C ILE A 441 11.32 27.36 -4.27
N ARG A 442 11.10 27.98 -5.42
CA ARG A 442 10.23 27.43 -6.48
C ARG A 442 11.08 26.66 -7.46
N VAL A 443 10.70 25.41 -7.71
CA VAL A 443 11.28 24.55 -8.77
C VAL A 443 10.26 24.42 -9.89
N GLN A 444 10.69 24.69 -11.12
CA GLN A 444 9.87 24.57 -12.34
C GLN A 444 10.62 23.71 -13.33
N LEU A 445 9.99 22.63 -13.74
CA LEU A 445 10.49 21.67 -14.72
C LEU A 445 9.59 21.73 -15.95
N ASP A 446 10.15 22.09 -17.09
CA ASP A 446 9.59 21.83 -18.41
C ASP A 446 10.38 20.67 -19.02
N TRP A 447 9.83 19.45 -18.86
CA TRP A 447 10.53 18.25 -19.28
C TRP A 447 10.69 18.19 -20.80
N ASP A 448 9.61 18.54 -21.54
CA ASP A 448 9.58 18.49 -23.00
C ASP A 448 10.42 19.62 -23.63
N GLY A 449 10.35 20.82 -23.03
CA GLY A 449 11.19 21.96 -23.41
C GLY A 449 12.64 21.87 -22.95
N GLY A 450 12.95 20.92 -22.06
CA GLY A 450 14.30 20.72 -21.53
C GLY A 450 14.80 21.86 -20.64
N GLU A 451 13.90 22.53 -19.91
CA GLU A 451 14.25 23.63 -19.00
C GLU A 451 13.91 23.27 -17.54
N LEU A 452 14.90 23.39 -16.67
CA LEU A 452 14.71 23.34 -15.22
C LEU A 452 15.12 24.68 -14.63
N SER A 453 14.20 25.37 -13.96
CA SER A 453 14.47 26.68 -13.38
C SER A 453 14.16 26.73 -11.90
N PHE A 454 14.90 27.55 -11.18
CA PHE A 454 14.79 27.80 -9.75
C PHE A 454 14.56 29.28 -9.48
N SER A 455 13.60 29.60 -8.64
CA SER A 455 13.25 30.98 -8.31
C SER A 455 13.05 31.18 -6.81
N GLY A 456 13.29 32.37 -6.32
CA GLY A 456 13.01 32.81 -4.95
C GLY A 456 11.53 33.12 -4.70
N PRO A 457 11.17 33.58 -3.48
CA PRO A 457 9.80 33.85 -3.06
C PRO A 457 9.10 34.95 -3.90
N ASP A 458 9.88 35.88 -4.43
CA ASP A 458 9.44 37.02 -5.29
C ASP A 458 9.46 36.67 -6.78
N ASN A 459 9.57 35.39 -7.14
CA ASN A 459 9.76 34.87 -8.48
C ASN A 459 11.08 35.35 -9.15
N THR A 460 12.01 35.94 -8.40
CA THR A 460 13.34 36.25 -8.91
C THR A 460 14.05 34.95 -9.29
N ARG A 461 14.43 34.82 -10.56
CA ARG A 461 15.13 33.65 -11.08
C ARG A 461 16.52 33.55 -10.49
N LEU A 462 16.83 32.42 -9.86
CA LEU A 462 18.10 32.12 -9.21
C LEU A 462 19.07 31.41 -10.17
N HIS A 463 18.54 30.40 -10.86
CA HIS A 463 19.30 29.54 -11.76
C HIS A 463 18.39 28.91 -12.80
N THR A 464 18.93 28.62 -13.98
CA THR A 464 18.25 27.85 -15.03
C THR A 464 19.24 26.87 -15.63
N VAL A 465 18.76 25.65 -15.82
CA VAL A 465 19.47 24.57 -16.52
C VAL A 465 18.72 24.27 -17.80
N THR A 466 19.45 24.21 -18.91
CA THR A 466 18.93 23.68 -20.16
C THR A 466 19.55 22.32 -20.40
N HIS A 467 18.70 21.28 -20.48
CA HIS A 467 19.13 19.89 -20.64
C HIS A 467 18.06 19.09 -21.38
N THR A 468 18.46 18.25 -22.30
CA THR A 468 17.53 17.30 -22.93
C THR A 468 17.33 16.10 -22.01
N PHE A 469 16.20 16.06 -21.31
CA PHE A 469 15.85 14.93 -20.45
C PHE A 469 15.50 13.72 -21.32
N THR A 470 16.10 12.57 -21.05
CA THR A 470 15.91 11.32 -21.80
C THR A 470 15.31 10.20 -20.97
N GLU A 471 15.21 10.42 -19.66
CA GLU A 471 14.62 9.47 -18.69
C GLU A 471 13.79 10.21 -17.66
N ARG A 472 13.02 9.47 -16.88
CA ARG A 472 12.21 10.01 -15.78
C ARG A 472 13.08 10.72 -14.76
N VAL A 473 12.64 11.89 -14.30
CA VAL A 473 13.29 12.66 -13.24
C VAL A 473 12.36 12.78 -12.03
N PHE A 474 12.93 12.65 -10.85
CA PHE A 474 12.23 12.75 -9.58
C PHE A 474 12.57 14.03 -8.85
N PRO A 475 11.62 14.69 -8.18
CA PRO A 475 11.92 15.75 -7.22
C PRO A 475 12.92 15.24 -6.18
N TYR A 476 13.95 16.04 -5.90
CA TYR A 476 15.03 15.69 -4.98
C TYR A 476 15.10 16.69 -3.83
N PHE A 477 15.24 16.16 -2.62
CA PHE A 477 15.34 16.93 -1.39
C PHE A 477 16.44 16.36 -0.51
N ASN A 478 17.23 17.28 0.09
CA ASN A 478 18.29 16.91 1.01
C ASN A 478 18.53 18.06 2.00
N GLY A 479 18.94 17.73 3.23
CA GLY A 479 19.34 18.75 4.18
C GLY A 479 19.62 18.20 5.57
N CYS A 480 20.46 18.95 6.31
CA CYS A 480 20.61 18.87 7.77
C CYS A 480 19.71 19.95 8.37
N MET A 481 18.67 19.56 9.10
CA MET A 481 17.50 20.39 9.33
C MET A 481 17.36 20.81 10.78
N ILE A 482 17.46 22.11 11.01
CA ILE A 482 17.06 22.77 12.27
C ILE A 482 15.53 22.89 12.33
N SER A 483 14.88 23.12 11.17
CA SER A 483 13.43 23.17 11.00
C SER A 483 12.99 22.26 9.83
N PRO A 484 11.76 21.73 9.84
CA PRO A 484 11.28 20.88 8.74
C PRO A 484 11.37 21.59 7.39
N LEU A 485 11.86 20.88 6.37
CA LEU A 485 11.74 21.27 4.99
C LEU A 485 10.36 20.82 4.51
N ARG A 486 9.55 21.73 3.95
CA ARG A 486 8.16 21.48 3.62
C ARG A 486 7.86 21.80 2.16
N ILE A 487 7.10 20.94 1.50
CA ILE A 487 6.55 21.19 0.18
C ILE A 487 5.22 21.92 0.37
N SER A 488 5.10 23.12 -0.22
CA SER A 488 3.91 23.97 -0.02
C SER A 488 2.74 23.44 -0.84
N PRO A 489 1.51 23.42 -0.28
CA PRO A 489 0.32 23.10 -1.02
C PRO A 489 0.00 24.22 -2.04
N VAL A 490 -0.65 23.85 -3.12
CA VAL A 490 -1.18 24.79 -4.10
C VAL A 490 -2.70 24.88 -3.98
N LYS A 491 -3.26 26.06 -4.31
CA LYS A 491 -4.71 26.19 -4.39
C LYS A 491 -5.19 25.46 -5.65
N ALA A 492 -5.94 24.38 -5.43
CA ALA A 492 -6.66 23.74 -6.51
C ALA A 492 -7.78 24.69 -6.96
N SER A 493 -7.69 25.24 -8.18
CA SER A 493 -8.81 25.92 -8.84
C SER A 493 -9.44 24.95 -9.83
N VAL A 494 -10.74 24.68 -9.68
CA VAL A 494 -11.49 23.94 -10.68
C VAL A 494 -12.10 24.94 -11.63
N THR A 495 -11.64 24.93 -12.87
CA THR A 495 -12.32 25.62 -13.97
C THR A 495 -13.48 24.70 -14.38
N VAL A 496 -14.71 25.21 -14.28
CA VAL A 496 -15.87 24.53 -14.87
C VAL A 496 -15.92 25.04 -16.30
N ASP A 497 -15.56 24.17 -17.25
CA ASP A 497 -15.76 24.41 -18.69
C ASP A 497 -17.23 24.33 -19.06
#